data_603262ac5fdc4d19449d22ed56e1bdf7
#
_entry.id   603262ac5fdc4d19449d22ed56e1bdf7
#
_cell.length_a   1.000
_cell.length_b   1.000
_cell.length_c   1.000
_cell.angle_alpha   90.00
_cell.angle_beta   90.00
_cell.angle_gamma   90.00
#
_symmetry.space_group_name_H-M   'P 1'
#
loop_
_entity.id
_entity.type
_entity.pdbx_description
1 polymer ?
#
loop_
_entity_poly.entity_id
_entity_poly.type
_entity_poly.pdbx_seq_one_letter_code
_entity_poly.pdbx_strand_id
1 'polypeptide(L)'
;DDLDNQKDLSPADVEDEVFPGPAACMPQSQPGIHETNPLDLLPPSPITWDACSGVEGDHPCNLEGVDHRGDNFGLYANFGRPIVLDFSAGWCGPCRNAAAHAQEVQDLYRDSGLLYVTVLIETANGSVTTKADVAEWAEEYGNTDSLVVAGSRSILESGGGAWPLTGWPTFFYIDEEMVLRDIDRGYNEQEVI
;
A
#
# COMPACT_ATOMS: atom_id res chain seq x y z
N ASP A 1 -14.94 64.62 -20.76
CA ASP A 1 -15.24 64.96 -22.15
C ASP A 1 -14.48 64.03 -23.09
N ASP A 2 -15.32 63.39 -23.89
CA ASP A 2 -15.14 62.56 -25.09
C ASP A 2 -14.84 61.07 -24.81
N LEU A 3 -15.82 60.26 -24.75
CA LEU A 3 -16.91 59.71 -25.55
C LEU A 3 -16.48 59.26 -26.96
N ASP A 4 -16.77 57.94 -27.16
CA ASP A 4 -17.09 57.31 -28.43
C ASP A 4 -15.98 57.17 -29.52
N ASN A 5 -15.54 55.92 -29.65
CA ASN A 5 -15.41 55.36 -31.01
C ASN A 5 -15.63 53.84 -31.02
N GLN A 6 -16.87 53.45 -30.95
CA GLN A 6 -17.35 52.14 -31.36
C GLN A 6 -17.30 52.06 -32.87
N LYS A 7 -16.30 51.35 -33.41
CA LYS A 7 -16.34 50.95 -34.82
C LYS A 7 -17.12 49.64 -34.94
N ASP A 8 -18.29 49.83 -35.47
CA ASP A 8 -19.19 48.87 -36.11
C ASP A 8 -18.42 48.05 -37.16
N LEU A 9 -18.18 46.76 -36.92
CA LEU A 9 -17.69 45.83 -37.93
C LEU A 9 -18.88 45.01 -38.43
N SER A 10 -19.28 45.34 -39.63
CA SER A 10 -20.29 44.67 -40.46
C SER A 10 -19.88 43.21 -40.72
N PRO A 11 -20.84 42.25 -40.69
CA PRO A 11 -20.58 40.86 -40.99
C PRO A 11 -20.74 40.55 -42.50
N ALA A 12 -19.69 40.84 -43.25
CA ALA A 12 -19.60 40.43 -44.65
C ALA A 12 -18.12 40.42 -45.05
N ASP A 13 -17.48 39.28 -44.89
CA ASP A 13 -16.29 38.80 -45.61
C ASP A 13 -15.70 37.61 -44.87
N VAL A 14 -16.52 36.53 -44.77
CA VAL A 14 -16.01 35.19 -44.50
C VAL A 14 -16.06 34.44 -45.80
N GLU A 15 -14.96 34.47 -46.54
CA GLU A 15 -14.79 33.54 -47.68
C GLU A 15 -14.78 32.12 -47.17
N ASP A 16 -15.69 31.32 -47.74
CA ASP A 16 -15.82 29.88 -47.57
C ASP A 16 -14.52 29.18 -48.05
N GLU A 17 -13.54 29.02 -47.16
CA GLU A 17 -12.47 28.06 -47.43
C GLU A 17 -13.04 26.65 -47.24
N VAL A 18 -13.36 26.03 -48.37
CA VAL A 18 -13.69 24.61 -48.46
C VAL A 18 -12.43 23.81 -48.08
N PHE A 19 -12.34 23.40 -46.84
CA PHE A 19 -11.37 22.39 -46.43
C PHE A 19 -11.73 21.05 -47.09
N PRO A 20 -10.81 20.42 -47.83
CA PRO A 20 -11.04 19.06 -48.30
C PRO A 20 -11.22 18.16 -47.09
N GLY A 21 -12.34 17.48 -47.00
CA GLY A 21 -12.68 16.55 -45.96
C GLY A 21 -11.56 15.53 -45.76
N PRO A 22 -11.33 15.08 -44.52
CA PRO A 22 -10.29 14.10 -44.23
C PRO A 22 -10.58 12.83 -45.04
N ALA A 23 -9.60 12.45 -45.87
CA ALA A 23 -9.59 11.15 -46.51
C ALA A 23 -9.76 10.10 -45.40
N ALA A 24 -10.75 9.23 -45.58
CA ALA A 24 -11.01 8.13 -44.65
C ALA A 24 -9.74 7.34 -44.46
N CYS A 25 -9.07 7.54 -43.30
CA CYS A 25 -8.08 6.62 -42.80
C CYS A 25 -8.80 5.31 -42.51
N MET A 26 -8.68 4.36 -43.41
CA MET A 26 -8.98 2.97 -43.07
C MET A 26 -8.07 2.56 -41.91
N PRO A 27 -8.60 1.95 -40.84
CA PRO A 27 -7.76 1.41 -39.82
C PRO A 27 -6.89 0.30 -40.43
N GLN A 28 -5.61 0.58 -40.61
CA GLN A 28 -4.65 -0.47 -40.85
C GLN A 28 -4.64 -1.30 -39.58
N SER A 29 -5.02 -2.56 -39.71
CA SER A 29 -4.84 -3.56 -38.65
C SER A 29 -3.36 -3.61 -38.29
N GLN A 30 -2.97 -2.86 -37.31
CA GLN A 30 -1.66 -3.06 -36.69
C GLN A 30 -1.67 -4.45 -36.05
N PRO A 31 -0.64 -5.27 -36.27
CA PRO A 31 -0.48 -6.51 -35.52
C PRO A 31 -0.49 -6.11 -34.06
N GLY A 32 -1.41 -6.70 -33.30
CA GLY A 32 -1.66 -6.32 -31.91
C GLY A 32 -0.38 -6.23 -31.14
N ILE A 33 -0.04 -5.02 -30.72
CA ILE A 33 0.85 -4.83 -29.59
C ILE A 33 0.05 -5.43 -28.43
N HIS A 34 0.39 -6.67 -28.05
CA HIS A 34 0.01 -7.17 -26.74
C HIS A 34 0.58 -6.13 -25.75
N GLU A 35 -0.28 -5.29 -25.21
CA GLU A 35 0.08 -4.54 -24.02
C GLU A 35 0.47 -5.60 -23.01
N THR A 36 1.76 -5.81 -22.84
CA THR A 36 2.27 -6.62 -21.73
C THR A 36 1.80 -5.92 -20.47
N ASN A 37 0.89 -6.57 -19.76
CA ASN A 37 0.48 -6.13 -18.44
C ASN A 37 1.75 -5.89 -17.63
N PRO A 38 1.94 -4.73 -16.97
CA PRO A 38 3.09 -4.49 -16.11
C PRO A 38 3.37 -5.63 -15.12
N LEU A 39 2.34 -6.40 -14.76
CA LEU A 39 2.46 -7.60 -13.92
C LEU A 39 3.18 -8.76 -14.62
N ASP A 40 3.17 -8.81 -15.97
CA ASP A 40 3.87 -9.85 -16.75
C ASP A 40 5.39 -9.59 -16.86
N LEU A 41 5.84 -8.39 -16.47
CA LEU A 41 7.24 -8.00 -16.42
C LEU A 41 7.90 -8.22 -15.07
N LEU A 42 7.10 -8.57 -14.04
CA LEU A 42 7.66 -8.96 -12.75
C LEU A 42 8.39 -10.29 -12.91
N PRO A 43 9.58 -10.44 -12.32
CA PRO A 43 10.22 -11.75 -12.28
C PRO A 43 9.24 -12.75 -11.64
N PRO A 44 9.27 -14.03 -12.06
CA PRO A 44 8.40 -15.03 -11.45
C PRO A 44 8.57 -14.95 -9.94
N SER A 45 7.45 -14.94 -9.23
CA SER A 45 7.45 -14.85 -7.77
C SER A 45 8.44 -15.88 -7.22
N PRO A 46 9.37 -15.49 -6.37
CA PRO A 46 10.30 -16.43 -5.74
C PRO A 46 9.59 -17.37 -4.76
N ILE A 47 8.28 -17.19 -4.57
CA ILE A 47 7.45 -17.99 -3.68
C ILE A 47 7.26 -19.38 -4.28
N THR A 48 7.85 -20.39 -3.65
CA THR A 48 7.86 -21.79 -4.11
C THR A 48 7.17 -22.75 -3.15
N TRP A 49 6.67 -22.26 -2.01
CA TRP A 49 5.98 -23.10 -1.02
C TRP A 49 4.47 -23.10 -1.24
N ASP A 50 3.85 -24.26 -0.97
CA ASP A 50 2.41 -24.48 -1.14
C ASP A 50 1.61 -24.30 0.18
N ALA A 51 2.31 -24.23 1.32
CA ALA A 51 1.70 -24.10 2.64
C ALA A 51 2.26 -22.87 3.36
N CYS A 52 1.41 -22.23 4.14
CA CYS A 52 1.78 -21.08 4.97
C CYS A 52 1.17 -21.23 6.37
N SER A 53 1.81 -20.68 7.38
CA SER A 53 1.30 -20.65 8.75
C SER A 53 1.82 -19.41 9.52
N GLY A 54 1.22 -19.15 10.69
CA GLY A 54 1.72 -18.14 11.63
C GLY A 54 2.60 -18.76 12.72
N VAL A 55 3.35 -19.81 12.43
CA VAL A 55 4.24 -20.49 13.36
C VAL A 55 5.69 -20.15 13.04
N GLU A 56 6.50 -19.93 14.07
CA GLU A 56 7.93 -19.69 13.92
C GLU A 56 8.62 -20.83 13.18
N GLY A 57 9.45 -20.48 12.21
CA GLY A 57 10.13 -21.40 11.31
C GLY A 57 9.39 -21.70 10.02
N ASP A 58 8.12 -21.36 9.92
CA ASP A 58 7.31 -21.52 8.71
C ASP A 58 7.28 -20.23 7.86
N HIS A 59 6.79 -20.34 6.64
CA HIS A 59 6.49 -19.19 5.80
C HIS A 59 5.14 -18.60 6.19
N PRO A 60 5.05 -17.27 6.46
CA PRO A 60 3.78 -16.62 6.76
C PRO A 60 2.84 -16.65 5.55
N CYS A 61 1.55 -16.64 5.78
CA CYS A 61 0.57 -16.49 4.69
C CYS A 61 0.64 -15.10 4.07
N ASN A 62 0.38 -15.00 2.76
CA ASN A 62 0.35 -13.70 2.11
C ASN A 62 -0.72 -12.81 2.76
N LEU A 63 -0.39 -11.53 2.85
CA LEU A 63 -1.29 -10.48 3.31
C LEU A 63 -1.32 -9.41 2.24
N GLU A 64 -2.52 -9.04 1.82
CA GLU A 64 -2.74 -8.00 0.81
C GLU A 64 -3.63 -6.90 1.38
N GLY A 65 -3.39 -5.67 0.96
CA GLY A 65 -4.14 -4.51 1.39
C GLY A 65 -3.80 -3.26 0.60
N VAL A 66 -4.32 -2.13 1.06
CA VAL A 66 -3.96 -0.81 0.52
C VAL A 66 -3.22 -0.06 1.61
N ASP A 67 -2.07 0.51 1.28
CA ASP A 67 -1.28 1.29 2.23
C ASP A 67 -1.78 2.74 2.39
N HIS A 68 -1.20 3.45 3.33
CA HIS A 68 -1.56 4.84 3.64
C HIS A 68 -1.31 5.82 2.48
N ARG A 69 -0.43 5.49 1.52
CA ARG A 69 -0.18 6.27 0.31
C ARG A 69 -1.23 5.98 -0.78
N GLY A 70 -1.94 4.84 -0.64
CA GLY A 70 -2.95 4.35 -1.56
C GLY A 70 -2.44 3.38 -2.59
N ASP A 71 -1.24 2.86 -2.36
CA ASP A 71 -0.66 1.82 -3.18
C ASP A 71 -1.09 0.42 -2.70
N ASN A 72 -1.10 -0.55 -3.60
CA ASN A 72 -1.35 -1.93 -3.24
C ASN A 72 -0.15 -2.50 -2.49
N PHE A 73 -0.40 -3.04 -1.31
CA PHE A 73 0.58 -3.77 -0.52
C PHE A 73 0.35 -5.28 -0.68
N GLY A 74 1.42 -6.03 -0.84
CA GLY A 74 1.43 -7.49 -0.76
C GLY A 74 2.67 -7.95 0.00
N LEU A 75 2.47 -8.78 1.03
CA LEU A 75 3.60 -9.27 1.85
C LEU A 75 4.64 -9.99 0.98
N TYR A 76 4.19 -10.89 0.12
CA TYR A 76 5.09 -11.67 -0.76
C TYR A 76 5.79 -10.82 -1.85
N ALA A 77 5.24 -9.66 -2.19
CA ALA A 77 5.91 -8.71 -3.08
C ALA A 77 7.18 -8.09 -2.46
N ASN A 78 7.36 -8.24 -1.15
CA ASN A 78 8.52 -7.75 -0.39
C ASN A 78 9.52 -8.87 -0.06
N PHE A 79 9.46 -10.02 -0.73
CA PHE A 79 10.46 -11.08 -0.61
C PHE A 79 11.88 -10.52 -0.84
N GLY A 80 12.84 -10.99 -0.04
CA GLY A 80 14.22 -10.50 -0.08
C GLY A 80 14.50 -9.34 0.88
N ARG A 81 13.53 -8.97 1.73
CA ARG A 81 13.68 -7.92 2.75
C ARG A 81 13.31 -8.47 4.11
N PRO A 82 14.03 -8.12 5.18
CA PRO A 82 13.54 -8.35 6.53
C PRO A 82 12.32 -7.46 6.79
N ILE A 83 11.30 -8.01 7.45
CA ILE A 83 10.02 -7.32 7.68
C ILE A 83 9.64 -7.42 9.15
N VAL A 84 9.27 -6.29 9.76
CA VAL A 84 8.49 -6.24 10.98
C VAL A 84 7.04 -6.00 10.59
N LEU A 85 6.18 -6.98 10.87
CA LEU A 85 4.75 -6.88 10.61
C LEU A 85 4.01 -6.71 11.93
N ASP A 86 3.53 -5.49 12.19
CA ASP A 86 2.83 -5.09 13.41
C ASP A 86 1.32 -5.11 13.19
N PHE A 87 0.62 -6.04 13.82
CA PHE A 87 -0.83 -6.04 13.85
C PHE A 87 -1.33 -5.16 14.99
N SER A 88 -1.96 -4.07 14.63
CA SER A 88 -2.42 -3.02 15.54
C SER A 88 -3.91 -2.69 15.40
N ALA A 89 -4.46 -1.99 16.41
CA ALA A 89 -5.83 -1.48 16.40
C ALA A 89 -5.88 -0.06 16.99
N GLY A 90 -6.72 0.78 16.42
CA GLY A 90 -6.81 2.20 16.78
C GLY A 90 -7.30 2.46 18.23
N TRP A 91 -8.09 1.56 18.79
CA TRP A 91 -8.55 1.63 20.20
C TRP A 91 -7.49 1.11 21.21
N CYS A 92 -6.41 0.47 20.75
CA CYS A 92 -5.40 -0.17 21.59
C CYS A 92 -4.34 0.84 22.02
N GLY A 93 -4.21 1.11 23.31
CA GLY A 93 -3.23 2.04 23.87
C GLY A 93 -1.77 1.65 23.56
N PRO A 94 -1.35 0.40 23.87
CA PRO A 94 0.01 -0.06 23.52
C PRO A 94 0.31 -0.01 22.02
N CYS A 95 -0.69 -0.21 21.14
CA CYS A 95 -0.52 -0.09 19.70
C CYS A 95 -0.16 1.34 19.27
N ARG A 96 -0.79 2.34 19.89
CA ARG A 96 -0.45 3.75 19.64
C ARG A 96 0.95 4.11 20.12
N ASN A 97 1.40 3.49 21.21
CA ASN A 97 2.78 3.67 21.66
C ASN A 97 3.78 3.03 20.68
N ALA A 98 3.48 1.84 20.14
CA ALA A 98 4.29 1.22 19.10
C ALA A 98 4.33 2.08 17.82
N ALA A 99 3.18 2.60 17.39
CA ALA A 99 3.07 3.45 16.21
C ALA A 99 3.96 4.71 16.29
N ALA A 100 4.09 5.30 17.48
CA ALA A 100 4.94 6.48 17.69
C ALA A 100 6.44 6.21 17.44
N HIS A 101 6.87 4.94 17.43
CA HIS A 101 8.26 4.54 17.19
C HIS A 101 8.47 3.80 15.88
N ALA A 102 7.40 3.47 15.14
CA ALA A 102 7.48 2.68 13.92
C ALA A 102 8.41 3.30 12.86
N GLN A 103 8.36 4.62 12.68
CA GLN A 103 9.23 5.32 11.75
C GLN A 103 10.69 5.36 12.24
N GLU A 104 10.92 5.51 13.54
CA GLU A 104 12.25 5.48 14.13
C GLU A 104 12.94 4.13 13.91
N VAL A 105 12.22 3.02 14.12
CA VAL A 105 12.71 1.66 13.82
C VAL A 105 12.99 1.51 12.34
N GLN A 106 12.09 1.97 11.46
CA GLN A 106 12.31 1.96 10.02
C GLN A 106 13.59 2.70 9.62
N ASP A 107 13.84 3.86 10.22
CA ASP A 107 15.01 4.69 9.92
C ASP A 107 16.29 4.07 10.46
N LEU A 108 16.25 3.50 11.66
CA LEU A 108 17.41 2.87 12.30
C LEU A 108 17.94 1.67 11.49
N TYR A 109 17.03 0.88 10.91
CA TYR A 109 17.37 -0.33 10.15
C TYR A 109 17.24 -0.15 8.63
N ARG A 110 17.17 1.08 8.14
CA ARG A 110 17.06 1.41 6.72
C ARG A 110 18.16 0.76 5.87
N ASP A 111 19.40 0.83 6.34
CA ASP A 111 20.57 0.32 5.61
C ASP A 111 20.59 -1.23 5.54
N SER A 112 19.90 -1.91 6.45
CA SER A 112 19.69 -3.36 6.36
C SER A 112 18.54 -3.75 5.43
N GLY A 113 17.83 -2.78 4.86
CA GLY A 113 16.70 -3.01 3.98
C GLY A 113 15.38 -3.35 4.70
N LEU A 114 15.34 -3.21 6.03
CA LEU A 114 14.13 -3.46 6.83
C LEU A 114 12.91 -2.75 6.24
N LEU A 115 11.78 -3.42 6.28
CA LEU A 115 10.47 -2.85 6.05
C LEU A 115 9.60 -3.02 7.30
N TYR A 116 9.24 -1.89 7.93
CA TYR A 116 8.26 -1.89 9.01
C TYR A 116 6.86 -1.65 8.45
N VAL A 117 5.92 -2.54 8.78
CA VAL A 117 4.54 -2.52 8.28
C VAL A 117 3.58 -2.64 9.44
N THR A 118 2.81 -1.59 9.70
CA THR A 118 1.66 -1.66 10.61
C THR A 118 0.42 -2.08 9.83
N VAL A 119 -0.20 -3.19 10.20
CA VAL A 119 -1.51 -3.62 9.68
C VAL A 119 -2.58 -3.16 10.67
N LEU A 120 -3.26 -2.07 10.35
CA LEU A 120 -4.29 -1.51 11.22
C LEU A 120 -5.61 -2.25 10.98
N ILE A 121 -6.02 -3.08 11.93
CA ILE A 121 -7.17 -4.00 11.79
C ILE A 121 -8.50 -3.29 12.06
N GLU A 122 -8.52 -2.39 13.03
CA GLU A 122 -9.71 -1.64 13.44
C GLU A 122 -9.37 -0.19 13.77
N THR A 123 -10.31 0.69 13.53
CA THR A 123 -10.24 2.10 13.95
C THR A 123 -10.41 2.26 15.46
N ALA A 124 -10.32 3.47 15.98
CA ALA A 124 -10.50 3.76 17.40
C ALA A 124 -11.89 3.36 17.94
N ASN A 125 -12.90 3.31 17.09
CA ASN A 125 -14.27 2.90 17.46
C ASN A 125 -14.58 1.43 17.12
N GLY A 126 -13.60 0.65 16.70
CA GLY A 126 -13.74 -0.77 16.36
C GLY A 126 -14.31 -1.06 14.98
N SER A 127 -14.39 -0.07 14.10
CA SER A 127 -14.80 -0.28 12.71
C SER A 127 -13.64 -0.81 11.87
N VAL A 128 -13.96 -1.50 10.76
CA VAL A 128 -12.97 -1.90 9.76
C VAL A 128 -12.27 -0.67 9.20
N THR A 129 -10.95 -0.75 9.05
CA THR A 129 -10.14 0.36 8.55
C THR A 129 -10.28 0.54 7.04
N THR A 130 -10.23 1.79 6.62
CA THR A 130 -10.22 2.23 5.23
C THR A 130 -8.88 2.85 4.89
N LYS A 131 -8.64 3.15 3.60
CA LYS A 131 -7.50 3.93 3.16
C LYS A 131 -7.38 5.28 3.89
N ALA A 132 -8.50 5.94 4.16
CA ALA A 132 -8.50 7.23 4.85
C ALA A 132 -8.03 7.07 6.32
N ASP A 133 -8.47 6.01 6.99
CA ASP A 133 -8.08 5.76 8.39
C ASP A 133 -6.59 5.46 8.52
N VAL A 134 -6.01 4.70 7.59
CA VAL A 134 -4.55 4.41 7.61
C VAL A 134 -3.72 5.61 7.21
N ALA A 135 -4.23 6.51 6.36
CA ALA A 135 -3.57 7.77 6.05
C ALA A 135 -3.57 8.72 7.25
N GLU A 136 -4.70 8.83 7.97
CA GLU A 136 -4.79 9.60 9.21
C GLU A 136 -3.85 9.05 10.28
N TRP A 137 -3.80 7.72 10.46
CA TRP A 137 -2.85 7.06 11.36
C TRP A 137 -1.41 7.38 11.01
N ALA A 138 -1.03 7.26 9.74
CA ALA A 138 0.33 7.54 9.29
C ALA A 138 0.71 9.01 9.51
N GLU A 139 -0.21 9.96 9.31
CA GLU A 139 -0.01 11.38 9.58
C GLU A 139 0.14 11.64 11.09
N GLU A 140 -0.72 11.05 11.93
CA GLU A 140 -0.70 11.21 13.38
C GLU A 140 0.64 10.75 13.99
N TYR A 141 1.19 9.63 13.52
CA TYR A 141 2.42 9.04 14.06
C TYR A 141 3.67 9.31 13.23
N GLY A 142 3.57 10.09 12.16
CA GLY A 142 4.71 10.50 11.33
C GLY A 142 5.31 9.39 10.49
N ASN A 143 4.52 8.37 10.12
CA ASN A 143 4.96 7.29 9.26
C ASN A 143 5.16 7.80 7.83
N THR A 144 6.41 7.81 7.35
CA THR A 144 6.77 8.25 6.00
C THR A 144 7.29 7.10 5.13
N ASP A 145 8.21 6.31 5.67
CA ASP A 145 8.81 5.16 4.99
C ASP A 145 8.36 3.83 5.58
N SER A 146 8.04 3.79 6.89
CA SER A 146 7.25 2.70 7.47
C SER A 146 5.84 2.72 6.87
N LEU A 147 5.28 1.55 6.57
CA LEU A 147 3.97 1.43 5.94
C LEU A 147 2.86 1.27 6.98
N VAL A 148 1.71 1.86 6.70
CA VAL A 148 0.46 1.56 7.42
C VAL A 148 -0.53 1.02 6.40
N VAL A 149 -0.99 -0.21 6.60
CA VAL A 149 -1.85 -0.95 5.67
C VAL A 149 -3.23 -1.15 6.28
N ALA A 150 -4.26 -0.92 5.49
CA ALA A 150 -5.63 -1.18 5.91
C ALA A 150 -5.88 -2.68 6.03
N GLY A 151 -6.29 -3.11 7.21
CA GLY A 151 -6.60 -4.48 7.54
C GLY A 151 -8.05 -4.68 7.98
N SER A 152 -8.36 -5.92 8.33
CA SER A 152 -9.64 -6.27 8.94
C SER A 152 -9.51 -7.58 9.72
N ARG A 153 -10.46 -7.88 10.58
CA ARG A 153 -10.49 -9.18 11.30
C ARG A 153 -10.54 -10.38 10.36
N SER A 154 -11.07 -10.23 9.15
CA SER A 154 -11.10 -11.33 8.17
C SER A 154 -9.70 -11.82 7.77
N ILE A 155 -8.68 -10.97 7.86
CA ILE A 155 -7.28 -11.37 7.63
C ILE A 155 -6.85 -12.42 8.67
N LEU A 156 -7.33 -12.30 9.90
CA LEU A 156 -6.99 -13.20 11.00
C LEU A 156 -7.72 -14.55 10.90
N GLU A 157 -8.90 -14.53 10.27
CA GLU A 157 -9.80 -15.69 10.14
C GLU A 157 -9.57 -16.45 8.82
N SER A 158 -9.13 -15.74 7.77
CA SER A 158 -8.85 -16.33 6.46
C SER A 158 -7.54 -17.13 6.48
N GLY A 159 -7.56 -18.30 5.87
CA GLY A 159 -6.37 -19.16 5.76
C GLY A 159 -6.09 -20.08 6.96
N GLY A 160 -7.13 -20.48 7.71
CA GLY A 160 -6.97 -21.54 8.72
C GLY A 160 -6.14 -21.15 9.95
N GLY A 161 -6.16 -19.88 10.36
CA GLY A 161 -5.38 -19.38 11.48
C GLY A 161 -4.00 -18.85 11.07
N ALA A 162 -3.92 -18.33 9.87
CA ALA A 162 -2.71 -17.78 9.26
C ALA A 162 -1.95 -16.78 10.15
N TRP A 163 -2.68 -16.05 10.99
CA TRP A 163 -2.12 -15.04 11.88
C TRP A 163 -2.68 -15.23 13.30
N PRO A 164 -2.03 -16.00 14.17
CA PRO A 164 -2.55 -16.37 15.48
C PRO A 164 -2.40 -15.22 16.48
N LEU A 165 -3.27 -14.22 16.40
CA LEU A 165 -3.29 -13.10 17.32
C LEU A 165 -3.99 -13.48 18.62
N THR A 166 -3.30 -13.32 19.74
CA THR A 166 -3.84 -13.51 21.10
C THR A 166 -3.79 -12.23 21.94
N GLY A 167 -3.27 -11.13 21.39
CA GLY A 167 -3.12 -9.83 22.05
C GLY A 167 -2.81 -8.73 21.05
N TRP A 168 -2.71 -7.49 21.52
CA TRP A 168 -2.46 -6.30 20.75
C TRP A 168 -1.41 -5.41 21.43
N PRO A 169 -0.43 -4.84 20.67
CA PRO A 169 -0.08 -5.26 19.31
C PRO A 169 0.53 -6.67 19.30
N THR A 170 0.63 -7.28 18.12
CA THR A 170 1.45 -8.49 17.90
C THR A 170 2.39 -8.22 16.74
N PHE A 171 3.67 -8.46 16.97
CA PHE A 171 4.74 -8.29 15.99
C PHE A 171 5.17 -9.66 15.47
N PHE A 172 5.32 -9.74 14.15
CA PHE A 172 5.89 -10.90 13.46
C PHE A 172 7.17 -10.42 12.78
N TYR A 173 8.27 -11.07 13.10
CA TYR A 173 9.59 -10.79 12.53
C TYR A 173 9.87 -11.80 11.42
N ILE A 174 10.00 -11.31 10.21
CA ILE A 174 10.11 -12.12 8.99
C ILE A 174 11.44 -11.77 8.34
N ASP A 175 12.22 -12.79 7.96
CA ASP A 175 13.52 -12.60 7.32
C ASP A 175 13.42 -12.44 5.79
N GLU A 176 14.59 -12.31 5.14
CA GLU A 176 14.72 -12.12 3.70
C GLU A 176 14.25 -13.34 2.90
N GLU A 177 14.30 -14.53 3.47
CA GLU A 177 13.78 -15.76 2.88
C GLU A 177 12.28 -15.94 3.11
N MET A 178 11.60 -14.91 3.66
CA MET A 178 10.19 -14.93 4.03
C MET A 178 9.88 -16.06 5.03
N VAL A 179 10.73 -16.25 6.03
CA VAL A 179 10.51 -17.19 7.14
C VAL A 179 10.21 -16.40 8.40
N LEU A 180 9.18 -16.81 9.13
CA LEU A 180 8.81 -16.24 10.41
C LEU A 180 9.83 -16.64 11.47
N ARG A 181 10.55 -15.67 12.02
CA ARG A 181 11.66 -15.91 12.98
C ARG A 181 11.26 -15.76 14.42
N ASP A 182 10.32 -14.84 14.70
CA ASP A 182 9.88 -14.56 16.08
C ASP A 182 8.50 -13.91 16.09
N ILE A 183 7.81 -13.98 17.22
CA ILE A 183 6.49 -13.40 17.46
C ILE A 183 6.43 -12.79 18.85
N ASP A 184 6.35 -11.45 18.94
CA ASP A 184 6.16 -10.72 20.17
C ASP A 184 4.74 -10.22 20.36
N ARG A 185 4.27 -10.23 21.61
CA ARG A 185 2.93 -9.77 21.99
C ARG A 185 2.99 -8.67 23.03
N GLY A 186 2.24 -7.62 22.76
CA GLY A 186 2.32 -6.39 23.56
C GLY A 186 3.44 -5.49 23.05
N TYR A 187 3.54 -4.31 23.61
CA TYR A 187 4.60 -3.36 23.28
C TYR A 187 5.45 -3.10 24.51
N ASN A 188 6.73 -3.37 24.37
CA ASN A 188 7.77 -3.01 25.32
C ASN A 188 8.85 -2.22 24.57
N GLU A 189 8.95 -0.94 24.85
CA GLU A 189 9.91 -0.03 24.20
C GLU A 189 11.37 -0.53 24.23
N GLN A 190 11.71 -1.34 25.22
CA GLN A 190 13.07 -1.87 25.38
C GLN A 190 13.36 -3.12 24.52
N GLU A 191 12.33 -3.75 23.94
CA GLU A 191 12.46 -4.98 23.15
C GLU A 191 12.36 -4.74 21.65
N VAL A 192 11.86 -3.58 21.21
CA VAL A 192 11.60 -3.28 19.79
C VAL A 192 12.71 -2.43 19.17
N ILE A 193 13.71 -2.02 19.95
CA ILE A 193 14.83 -1.17 19.47
C ILE A 193 16.14 -1.93 19.53
#